data_536aec6a6a5253ed259249e64f69f11d
#
_entry.id   536aec6a6a5253ed259249e64f69f11d
#
_cell.length_a   1.000
_cell.length_b   1.000
_cell.length_c   1.000
_cell.angle_alpha   90.00
_cell.angle_beta   90.00
_cell.angle_gamma   90.00
#
_symmetry.space_group_name_H-M   'P 1'
#
loop_
_entity.id
_entity.type
_entity.pdbx_description
1 polymer ?
#
loop_
_entity_poly.entity_id
_entity_poly.type
_entity_poly.pdbx_seq_one_letter_code
_entity_poly.pdbx_strand_id
1 'polypeptide(L)'
;MDDLTKTAYRNRPDLHVATEGEFRGWRTWRGDNFETSNGPFWHRIGDDGRVRCAFRVEKKHLNGASNVHGGCFMSFADYCLFAIASSVLEGPGVTVSFGCEFLDAAREGELIEGSGEITRAGGSLIFLRGLLKSGERPLFTFSGTIKRLKRRAPAANNDAGV
;
A
#
# COMPACT_ATOMS: atom_id res chain seq x y z
N MET A 1 15.82 -9.86 18.76
CA MET A 1 14.65 -10.26 17.95
C MET A 1 13.65 -9.13 18.09
N ASP A 2 13.86 -8.06 17.29
CA ASP A 2 13.03 -6.85 17.37
C ASP A 2 11.62 -7.17 16.89
N ASP A 3 10.68 -6.85 17.73
CA ASP A 3 9.25 -7.11 17.60
C ASP A 3 8.60 -6.21 16.54
N LEU A 4 9.05 -6.36 15.28
CA LEU A 4 8.52 -5.68 14.09
C LEU A 4 7.05 -6.04 13.81
N THR A 5 6.42 -6.87 14.66
CA THR A 5 5.06 -7.36 14.49
C THR A 5 4.00 -6.50 15.18
N LYS A 6 4.39 -5.48 15.97
CA LYS A 6 3.49 -4.77 16.89
C LYS A 6 2.95 -3.42 16.45
N THR A 7 3.18 -2.95 15.22
CA THR A 7 2.54 -1.71 14.81
C THR A 7 1.05 -1.92 14.56
N ALA A 8 0.21 -0.99 15.03
CA ALA A 8 -1.24 -1.06 14.87
C ALA A 8 -1.69 -1.21 13.40
N TYR A 9 -0.87 -0.72 12.47
CA TYR A 9 -1.14 -0.82 11.02
C TYR A 9 -0.93 -2.25 10.49
N ARG A 10 0.00 -3.03 11.05
CA ARG A 10 0.26 -4.43 10.67
C ARG A 10 -0.78 -5.39 11.23
N ASN A 11 -1.48 -5.00 12.28
CA ASN A 11 -2.47 -5.81 12.99
C ASN A 11 -3.89 -5.25 12.80
N ARG A 12 -4.16 -4.61 11.68
CA ARG A 12 -5.51 -4.12 11.35
C ARG A 12 -6.49 -5.31 11.26
N PRO A 13 -7.72 -5.14 11.75
CA PRO A 13 -8.73 -6.22 11.74
C PRO A 13 -9.17 -6.61 10.32
N ASP A 14 -8.96 -5.73 9.33
CA ASP A 14 -9.25 -5.96 7.92
C ASP A 14 -8.08 -6.60 7.15
N LEU A 15 -6.98 -6.95 7.84
CA LEU A 15 -5.84 -7.64 7.23
C LEU A 15 -6.24 -9.08 6.85
N HIS A 16 -6.06 -9.40 5.60
CA HIS A 16 -6.26 -10.73 5.03
C HIS A 16 -4.94 -11.32 4.56
N VAL A 17 -4.74 -12.63 4.79
CA VAL A 17 -3.58 -13.38 4.32
C VAL A 17 -4.04 -14.36 3.26
N ALA A 18 -3.42 -14.37 2.08
CA ALA A 18 -3.72 -15.32 1.03
C ALA A 18 -3.30 -16.74 1.47
N THR A 19 -4.22 -17.69 1.39
CA THR A 19 -4.00 -19.09 1.77
C THR A 19 -3.58 -19.96 0.60
N GLU A 20 -3.78 -19.50 -0.63
CA GLU A 20 -3.52 -20.25 -1.87
C GLU A 20 -3.13 -19.30 -3.02
N GLY A 21 -2.81 -19.88 -4.17
CA GLY A 21 -2.47 -19.14 -5.39
C GLY A 21 -1.08 -18.49 -5.37
N GLU A 22 -0.83 -17.63 -6.35
CA GLU A 22 0.45 -16.94 -6.57
C GLU A 22 0.91 -16.13 -5.36
N PHE A 23 -0.05 -15.51 -4.64
CA PHE A 23 0.23 -14.65 -3.50
C PHE A 23 0.10 -15.36 -2.15
N ARG A 24 0.19 -16.70 -2.11
CA ARG A 24 0.12 -17.45 -0.84
C ARG A 24 1.12 -16.88 0.19
N GLY A 25 0.59 -16.55 1.38
CA GLY A 25 1.36 -15.95 2.48
C GLY A 25 1.51 -14.43 2.39
N TRP A 26 1.08 -13.80 1.29
CA TRP A 26 1.04 -12.34 1.18
C TRP A 26 -0.20 -11.80 1.88
N ARG A 27 -0.16 -10.52 2.19
CA ARG A 27 -1.20 -9.81 2.95
C ARG A 27 -1.84 -8.72 2.11
N THR A 28 -3.11 -8.45 2.36
CA THR A 28 -3.85 -7.32 1.78
C THR A 28 -4.82 -6.77 2.81
N TRP A 29 -5.24 -5.51 2.66
CA TRP A 29 -6.31 -4.92 3.46
C TRP A 29 -7.62 -4.96 2.69
N ARG A 30 -8.71 -5.31 3.35
CA ARG A 30 -10.04 -5.45 2.75
C ARG A 30 -11.06 -4.41 3.23
N GLY A 31 -10.65 -3.51 4.12
CA GLY A 31 -11.51 -2.46 4.68
C GLY A 31 -11.68 -1.23 3.79
N ASP A 32 -10.88 -1.09 2.74
CA ASP A 32 -10.95 0.00 1.78
C ASP A 32 -11.68 -0.46 0.51
N ASN A 33 -12.85 0.16 0.23
CA ASN A 33 -13.66 -0.22 -0.94
C ASN A 33 -12.98 0.12 -2.26
N PHE A 34 -12.23 1.24 -2.32
CA PHE A 34 -11.54 1.65 -3.53
C PHE A 34 -10.36 0.71 -3.83
N GLU A 35 -9.51 0.43 -2.86
CA GLU A 35 -8.39 -0.52 -3.01
C GLU A 35 -8.91 -1.93 -3.34
N THR A 36 -9.98 -2.38 -2.68
CA THR A 36 -10.59 -3.69 -2.95
C THR A 36 -11.11 -3.81 -4.38
N SER A 37 -11.69 -2.74 -4.93
CA SER A 37 -12.19 -2.71 -6.31
C SER A 37 -11.06 -2.70 -7.34
N ASN A 38 -9.99 -1.94 -7.07
CA ASN A 38 -8.83 -1.87 -7.95
C ASN A 38 -7.84 -3.02 -7.77
N GLY A 39 -7.78 -3.61 -6.57
CA GLY A 39 -6.89 -4.73 -6.24
C GLY A 39 -7.42 -6.10 -6.65
N PRO A 40 -7.03 -7.17 -5.95
CA PRO A 40 -6.27 -7.09 -4.71
C PRO A 40 -4.81 -6.66 -4.92
N PHE A 41 -4.34 -5.73 -4.09
CA PHE A 41 -2.94 -5.40 -3.95
C PHE A 41 -2.36 -6.17 -2.76
N TRP A 42 -1.17 -6.72 -2.93
CA TRP A 42 -0.56 -7.59 -1.96
C TRP A 42 0.75 -7.02 -1.43
N HIS A 43 1.08 -7.31 -0.19
CA HIS A 43 2.39 -7.01 0.38
C HIS A 43 2.90 -8.15 1.25
N ARG A 44 4.19 -8.25 1.39
CA ARG A 44 4.88 -9.12 2.36
C ARG A 44 6.14 -8.45 2.86
N ILE A 45 6.65 -8.95 3.98
CA ILE A 45 7.99 -8.60 4.46
C ILE A 45 8.91 -9.70 3.99
N GLY A 46 9.95 -9.34 3.26
CA GLY A 46 11.00 -10.27 2.84
C GLY A 46 11.92 -10.66 4.00
N ASP A 47 12.75 -11.65 3.78
CA ASP A 47 13.73 -12.13 4.78
C ASP A 47 14.76 -11.05 5.13
N ASP A 48 14.97 -10.08 4.24
CA ASP A 48 15.77 -8.88 4.44
C ASP A 48 15.09 -7.78 5.26
N GLY A 49 13.88 -8.04 5.76
CA GLY A 49 13.06 -7.09 6.51
C GLY A 49 12.39 -6.01 5.66
N ARG A 50 12.61 -5.99 4.34
CA ARG A 50 12.02 -5.00 3.45
C ARG A 50 10.62 -5.41 3.02
N VAL A 51 9.74 -4.42 2.91
CA VAL A 51 8.41 -4.62 2.36
C VAL A 51 8.48 -4.71 0.84
N ARG A 52 7.79 -5.70 0.29
CA ARG A 52 7.53 -5.85 -1.14
C ARG A 52 6.03 -5.87 -1.35
N CYS A 53 5.58 -5.15 -2.37
CA CYS A 53 4.20 -5.13 -2.79
C CYS A 53 4.09 -5.73 -4.19
N ALA A 54 2.95 -6.32 -4.54
CA ALA A 54 2.72 -6.82 -5.88
C ALA A 54 1.24 -6.94 -6.21
N PHE A 55 0.92 -6.91 -7.51
CA PHE A 55 -0.35 -7.36 -8.04
C PHE A 55 -0.18 -7.91 -9.45
N ARG A 56 -1.08 -8.80 -9.86
CA ARG A 56 -1.17 -9.30 -11.23
C ARG A 56 -2.12 -8.42 -12.01
N VAL A 57 -1.69 -7.92 -13.18
CA VAL A 57 -2.53 -7.10 -14.04
C VAL A 57 -3.67 -7.92 -14.64
N GLU A 58 -4.88 -7.47 -14.41
CA GLU A 58 -6.11 -8.02 -14.95
C GLU A 58 -6.75 -7.01 -15.91
N LYS A 59 -7.72 -7.45 -16.69
CA LYS A 59 -8.45 -6.61 -17.67
C LYS A 59 -9.06 -5.34 -17.05
N LYS A 60 -9.54 -5.40 -15.80
CA LYS A 60 -10.10 -4.24 -15.08
C LYS A 60 -9.11 -3.11 -14.82
N HIS A 61 -7.80 -3.39 -14.88
CA HIS A 61 -6.74 -2.43 -14.66
C HIS A 61 -6.35 -1.64 -15.92
N LEU A 62 -6.90 -2.05 -17.09
CA LEU A 62 -6.48 -1.51 -18.38
C LEU A 62 -7.25 -0.25 -18.76
N ASN A 63 -6.57 0.63 -19.50
CA ASN A 63 -7.16 1.75 -20.21
C ASN A 63 -7.64 1.35 -21.63
N GLY A 64 -8.20 2.29 -22.35
CA GLY A 64 -8.69 2.06 -23.73
C GLY A 64 -7.62 1.66 -24.75
N ALA A 65 -6.34 1.81 -24.44
CA ALA A 65 -5.21 1.38 -25.27
C ALA A 65 -4.61 0.02 -24.82
N SER A 66 -5.33 -0.74 -23.97
CA SER A 66 -4.91 -2.04 -23.43
C SER A 66 -3.60 -2.01 -22.63
N ASN A 67 -3.27 -0.87 -22.06
CA ASN A 67 -2.19 -0.72 -21.10
C ASN A 67 -2.77 -0.47 -19.70
N VAL A 68 -1.99 -0.77 -18.67
CA VAL A 68 -2.39 -0.43 -17.29
C VAL A 68 -2.71 1.05 -17.20
N HIS A 69 -3.90 1.36 -16.68
CA HIS A 69 -4.34 2.74 -16.51
C HIS A 69 -3.44 3.47 -15.50
N GLY A 70 -3.04 4.70 -15.80
CA GLY A 70 -2.19 5.49 -14.90
C GLY A 70 -2.74 5.63 -13.49
N GLY A 71 -4.06 5.76 -13.35
CA GLY A 71 -4.73 5.76 -12.04
C GLY A 71 -4.54 4.46 -11.25
N CYS A 72 -4.42 3.30 -11.94
CA CYS A 72 -4.11 2.03 -11.28
C CYS A 72 -2.68 2.03 -10.72
N PHE A 73 -1.69 2.51 -11.47
CA PHE A 73 -0.33 2.69 -10.96
C PHE A 73 -0.30 3.61 -9.73
N MET A 74 -1.01 4.74 -9.79
CA MET A 74 -1.07 5.68 -8.66
C MET A 74 -1.74 5.06 -7.44
N SER A 75 -2.84 4.33 -7.60
CA SER A 75 -3.53 3.62 -6.52
C SER A 75 -2.62 2.56 -5.88
N PHE A 76 -1.93 1.77 -6.70
CA PHE A 76 -1.00 0.77 -6.20
C PHE A 76 0.22 1.40 -5.52
N ALA A 77 0.74 2.51 -6.04
CA ALA A 77 1.84 3.23 -5.42
C ALA A 77 1.43 3.83 -4.07
N ASP A 78 0.22 4.38 -3.93
CA ASP A 78 -0.30 4.85 -2.64
C ASP A 78 -0.44 3.70 -1.64
N TYR A 79 -0.97 2.54 -2.06
CA TYR A 79 -0.94 1.30 -1.28
C TYR A 79 0.48 0.95 -0.81
N CYS A 80 1.48 1.02 -1.70
CA CYS A 80 2.88 0.76 -1.37
C CYS A 80 3.41 1.70 -0.29
N LEU A 81 3.04 3.01 -0.32
CA LEU A 81 3.45 3.96 0.71
C LEU A 81 3.04 3.47 2.10
N PHE A 82 1.78 3.02 2.27
CA PHE A 82 1.28 2.54 3.55
C PHE A 82 1.89 1.20 3.95
N ALA A 83 2.07 0.29 3.01
CA ALA A 83 2.73 -0.99 3.29
C ALA A 83 4.17 -0.78 3.78
N ILE A 84 4.95 0.08 3.10
CA ILE A 84 6.33 0.41 3.48
C ILE A 84 6.36 1.14 4.83
N ALA A 85 5.44 2.09 5.06
CA ALA A 85 5.35 2.83 6.32
C ALA A 85 4.90 1.97 7.51
N SER A 86 4.41 0.75 7.29
CA SER A 86 3.80 -0.09 8.33
C SER A 86 4.71 -0.38 9.52
N SER A 87 6.03 -0.28 9.36
CA SER A 87 7.00 -0.46 10.46
C SER A 87 7.05 0.72 11.44
N VAL A 88 6.62 1.90 11.00
CA VAL A 88 6.70 3.15 11.79
C VAL A 88 5.34 3.85 11.95
N LEU A 89 4.31 3.41 11.22
CA LEU A 89 2.96 3.97 11.29
C LEU A 89 2.14 3.23 12.37
N GLU A 90 2.07 3.80 13.56
CA GLU A 90 1.43 3.18 14.73
C GLU A 90 -0.10 3.38 14.79
N GLY A 91 -0.68 4.16 13.91
CA GLY A 91 -2.09 4.50 13.90
C GLY A 91 -2.58 4.89 12.51
N PRO A 92 -3.75 5.53 12.41
CA PRO A 92 -4.27 5.98 11.13
C PRO A 92 -3.34 7.05 10.52
N GLY A 93 -3.25 7.03 9.19
CA GLY A 93 -2.51 8.01 8.40
C GLY A 93 -3.30 8.42 7.18
N VAL A 94 -2.88 9.51 6.56
CA VAL A 94 -3.42 10.00 5.30
C VAL A 94 -2.29 10.51 4.43
N THR A 95 -2.34 10.23 3.14
CA THR A 95 -1.42 10.79 2.16
C THR A 95 -1.71 12.28 2.00
N VAL A 96 -0.73 13.14 2.24
CA VAL A 96 -0.86 14.60 2.12
C VAL A 96 -0.04 15.16 0.95
N SER A 97 0.85 14.36 0.37
CA SER A 97 1.60 14.71 -0.84
C SER A 97 1.94 13.44 -1.59
N PHE A 98 1.85 13.50 -2.91
CA PHE A 98 2.18 12.39 -3.80
C PHE A 98 2.77 12.96 -5.10
N GLY A 99 3.93 12.46 -5.50
CA GLY A 99 4.59 12.77 -6.77
C GLY A 99 4.97 11.48 -7.49
N CYS A 100 4.92 11.50 -8.82
CA CYS A 100 5.22 10.31 -9.62
C CYS A 100 5.69 10.65 -11.03
N GLU A 101 6.40 9.72 -11.66
CA GLU A 101 6.70 9.72 -13.10
C GLU A 101 6.31 8.36 -13.71
N PHE A 102 5.65 8.42 -14.86
CA PHE A 102 5.33 7.25 -15.68
C PHE A 102 6.50 6.99 -16.62
N LEU A 103 7.17 5.84 -16.48
CA LEU A 103 8.37 5.51 -17.22
C LEU A 103 8.07 4.60 -18.40
N ASP A 104 7.18 3.62 -18.20
CA ASP A 104 6.81 2.66 -19.24
C ASP A 104 5.41 2.09 -18.99
N ALA A 105 4.83 1.46 -20.00
CA ALA A 105 3.53 0.83 -19.95
C ALA A 105 3.63 -0.63 -19.48
N ALA A 106 2.58 -1.15 -18.84
CA ALA A 106 2.41 -2.56 -18.56
C ALA A 106 1.08 -3.07 -19.12
N ARG A 107 0.98 -4.39 -19.33
CA ARG A 107 -0.14 -5.05 -19.99
C ARG A 107 -0.75 -6.13 -19.10
N GLU A 108 -1.93 -6.60 -19.54
CA GLU A 108 -2.60 -7.73 -18.89
C GLU A 108 -1.67 -8.94 -18.74
N GLY A 109 -1.75 -9.60 -17.58
CA GLY A 109 -0.93 -10.75 -17.24
C GLY A 109 0.44 -10.41 -16.65
N GLU A 110 0.93 -9.18 -16.74
CA GLU A 110 2.19 -8.80 -16.12
C GLU A 110 2.08 -8.76 -14.58
N LEU A 111 3.14 -9.18 -13.90
CA LEU A 111 3.30 -8.98 -12.46
C LEU A 111 3.94 -7.62 -12.22
N ILE A 112 3.25 -6.74 -11.52
CA ILE A 112 3.79 -5.46 -11.09
C ILE A 112 4.25 -5.59 -9.65
N GLU A 113 5.53 -5.29 -9.42
CA GLU A 113 6.14 -5.31 -8.11
C GLU A 113 6.46 -3.89 -7.65
N GLY A 114 6.15 -3.60 -6.39
CA GLY A 114 6.42 -2.32 -5.75
C GLY A 114 7.41 -2.48 -4.61
N SER A 115 8.40 -1.60 -4.58
CA SER A 115 9.39 -1.51 -3.50
C SER A 115 9.74 -0.05 -3.21
N GLY A 116 10.29 0.20 -2.04
CA GLY A 116 10.68 1.54 -1.67
C GLY A 116 11.30 1.61 -0.28
N GLU A 117 11.52 2.82 0.17
CA GLU A 117 12.14 3.10 1.46
C GLU A 117 11.49 4.29 2.16
N ILE A 118 11.62 4.31 3.46
CA ILE A 118 11.31 5.49 4.28
C ILE A 118 12.54 6.40 4.23
N THR A 119 12.39 7.57 3.59
CA THR A 119 13.44 8.57 3.52
C THR A 119 13.61 9.28 4.87
N ARG A 120 12.49 9.54 5.56
CA ARG A 120 12.47 10.11 6.90
C ARG A 120 11.14 9.79 7.60
N ALA A 121 11.22 9.41 8.88
CA ALA A 121 10.05 9.31 9.75
C ALA A 121 10.18 10.32 10.89
N GLY A 122 9.30 11.32 10.89
CA GLY A 122 9.17 12.31 11.97
C GLY A 122 7.99 12.01 12.89
N GLY A 123 7.74 12.87 13.86
CA GLY A 123 6.63 12.74 14.81
C GLY A 123 5.26 12.80 14.14
N SER A 124 5.07 13.67 13.14
CA SER A 124 3.80 13.87 12.44
C SER A 124 3.80 13.43 10.98
N LEU A 125 4.95 13.40 10.32
CA LEU A 125 5.09 13.12 8.90
C LEU A 125 6.07 11.98 8.64
N ILE A 126 5.76 11.15 7.63
CA ILE A 126 6.62 10.09 7.11
C ILE A 126 6.83 10.37 5.63
N PHE A 127 8.08 10.46 5.20
CA PHE A 127 8.48 10.70 3.82
C PHE A 127 8.99 9.39 3.22
N LEU A 128 8.49 9.04 2.03
CA LEU A 128 8.79 7.78 1.37
C LEU A 128 9.05 8.01 -0.11
N ARG A 129 9.78 7.08 -0.71
CA ARG A 129 9.94 6.98 -2.17
C ARG A 129 10.01 5.53 -2.60
N GLY A 130 9.66 5.26 -3.85
CA GLY A 130 9.66 3.91 -4.37
C GLY A 130 9.62 3.81 -5.88
N LEU A 131 9.57 2.56 -6.34
CA LEU A 131 9.60 2.19 -7.74
C LEU A 131 8.64 1.02 -7.97
N LEU A 132 7.87 1.08 -9.05
CA LEU A 132 7.13 -0.05 -9.60
C LEU A 132 7.88 -0.63 -10.78
N LYS A 133 7.97 -1.97 -10.86
CA LYS A 133 8.65 -2.71 -11.93
C LYS A 133 7.81 -3.88 -12.42
N SER A 134 8.08 -4.33 -13.63
CA SER A 134 7.70 -5.66 -14.13
C SER A 134 8.99 -6.39 -14.53
N GLY A 135 9.38 -7.40 -13.75
CA GLY A 135 10.73 -7.97 -13.84
C GLY A 135 11.80 -6.90 -13.61
N GLU A 136 12.73 -6.74 -14.53
CA GLU A 136 13.77 -5.70 -14.44
C GLU A 136 13.36 -4.35 -15.05
N ARG A 137 12.23 -4.27 -15.71
CA ARG A 137 11.75 -3.07 -16.40
C ARG A 137 11.10 -2.09 -15.44
N PRO A 138 11.64 -0.87 -15.22
CA PRO A 138 11.02 0.15 -14.42
C PRO A 138 9.79 0.71 -15.13
N LEU A 139 8.69 0.85 -14.40
CA LEU A 139 7.41 1.30 -14.94
C LEU A 139 6.98 2.65 -14.41
N PHE A 140 7.28 2.93 -13.14
CA PHE A 140 6.71 4.06 -12.45
C PHE A 140 7.52 4.38 -11.19
N THR A 141 7.97 5.63 -11.05
CA THR A 141 8.56 6.11 -9.81
C THR A 141 7.51 6.85 -8.99
N PHE A 142 7.65 6.82 -7.68
CA PHE A 142 6.76 7.55 -6.78
C PHE A 142 7.49 8.05 -5.53
N SER A 143 6.96 9.13 -5.01
CA SER A 143 7.30 9.65 -3.69
C SER A 143 6.03 10.13 -3.00
N GLY A 144 6.00 10.06 -1.68
CA GLY A 144 4.82 10.50 -0.94
C GLY A 144 5.14 10.87 0.49
N THR A 145 4.21 11.63 1.06
CA THR A 145 4.25 12.01 2.47
C THR A 145 2.97 11.56 3.15
N ILE A 146 3.11 10.74 4.18
CA ILE A 146 1.99 10.32 5.03
C ILE A 146 1.98 11.18 6.29
N LYS A 147 0.83 11.79 6.59
CA LYS A 147 0.57 12.44 7.86
C LYS A 147 -0.04 11.45 8.85
N ARG A 148 0.58 11.31 10.02
CA ARG A 148 0.00 10.54 11.14
C ARG A 148 -1.23 11.27 11.67
N LEU A 149 -2.33 10.56 11.84
CA LEU A 149 -3.55 11.10 12.44
C LEU A 149 -3.62 10.66 13.91
N LYS A 150 -4.13 11.56 14.76
CA LYS A 150 -4.46 11.20 16.14
C LYS A 150 -5.63 10.23 16.13
N ARG A 151 -5.59 9.16 16.94
CA ARG A 151 -6.77 8.34 17.21
C ARG A 151 -7.86 9.26 17.77
N ARG A 152 -8.99 9.34 17.07
CA ARG A 152 -10.18 9.96 17.64
C ARG A 152 -10.61 9.12 18.84
N ALA A 153 -10.72 9.72 20.01
CA ALA A 153 -11.38 9.06 21.15
C ALA A 153 -12.77 8.59 20.68
N PRO A 154 -13.24 7.40 21.09
CA PRO A 154 -14.63 7.00 20.85
C PRO A 154 -15.54 8.14 21.30
N ALA A 155 -16.48 8.53 20.45
CA ALA A 155 -17.52 9.48 20.86
C ALA A 155 -18.17 8.90 22.13
N ALA A 156 -18.17 9.64 23.22
CA ALA A 156 -18.92 9.28 24.42
C ALA A 156 -20.39 9.15 23.98
N ASN A 157 -20.96 7.95 24.10
CA ASN A 157 -22.38 7.77 23.97
C ASN A 157 -23.04 8.62 25.05
N ASN A 158 -23.57 9.78 24.67
CA ASN A 158 -24.51 10.50 25.47
C ASN A 158 -25.88 9.78 25.37
N ASP A 159 -25.97 8.59 25.95
CA ASP A 159 -27.24 8.07 26.42
C ASP A 159 -27.56 8.78 27.77
N ALA A 160 -27.94 10.03 27.69
CA ALA A 160 -28.66 10.67 28.76
C ALA A 160 -30.15 10.38 28.49
N GLY A 161 -30.67 9.43 29.27
CA GLY A 161 -32.07 9.06 29.25
C GLY A 161 -33.03 10.25 29.51
N VAL A 162 -34.17 10.15 28.90
CA VAL A 162 -35.46 10.54 29.43
C VAL A 162 -36.43 9.42 29.11
#